data_c44ffa8489c0f26f56e2226c42f1a16f
#
_entry.id   c44ffa8489c0f26f56e2226c42f1a16f
#
_cell.length_a   1.000
_cell.length_b   1.000
_cell.length_c   1.000
_cell.angle_alpha   90.00
_cell.angle_beta   90.00
_cell.angle_gamma   90.00
#
_symmetry.space_group_name_H-M   'P 1'
#
loop_
_entity.id
_entity.type
_entity.pdbx_description
1 polymer ?
#
loop_
_entity_poly.entity_id
_entity_poly.type
_entity_poly.pdbx_seq_one_letter_code
_entity_poly.pdbx_strand_id
1 'polypeptide(L)'
;MKSYSEAYKNAGVDITAGYTAVELMKAHIARTVVTGVCDGIGGFGGMFDMGAVMKKYGITDPILVSGTDGVGTKVQLAFLTDKHDTVGIDCVAMCVNDIICCGARPVFFLDYIACGKNVPEKIAAIVAGVAEGCVQSECALVGGETAEHPGLMDPNEYDLAGFAVGIADRSRIVDKSRTRAGDV
;
A
#
# COMPACT_ATOMS: atom_id res chain seq x y z
N MET A 1 -8.27 -1.34 -25.19
CA MET A 1 -7.21 -1.49 -26.20
C MET A 1 -5.89 -1.32 -25.46
N LYS A 2 -5.01 -2.35 -25.44
CA LYS A 2 -3.68 -2.21 -24.82
C LYS A 2 -2.84 -1.28 -25.70
N SER A 3 -2.29 -0.20 -25.15
CA SER A 3 -1.39 0.69 -25.91
C SER A 3 0.00 0.07 -25.95
N TYR A 4 0.67 0.21 -27.07
CA TYR A 4 2.05 -0.13 -27.27
C TYR A 4 2.79 1.10 -27.80
N SER A 5 3.93 1.41 -27.25
CA SER A 5 4.76 2.53 -27.71
C SER A 5 6.23 2.13 -27.77
N GLU A 6 6.80 2.09 -28.96
CA GLU A 6 8.23 1.87 -29.14
C GLU A 6 9.09 2.96 -28.47
N ALA A 7 8.60 4.19 -28.44
CA ALA A 7 9.31 5.29 -27.79
C ALA A 7 9.49 5.03 -26.27
N TYR A 8 8.45 4.53 -25.58
CA TYR A 8 8.56 4.15 -24.17
C TYR A 8 9.51 2.97 -23.97
N LYS A 9 9.41 1.94 -24.82
CA LYS A 9 10.29 0.78 -24.76
C LYS A 9 11.76 1.17 -24.98
N ASN A 10 12.03 2.06 -25.93
CA ASN A 10 13.36 2.59 -26.19
C ASN A 10 13.89 3.46 -25.03
N ALA A 11 13.00 4.08 -24.27
CA ALA A 11 13.33 4.81 -23.04
C ALA A 11 13.48 3.91 -21.81
N GLY A 12 13.31 2.59 -21.96
CA GLY A 12 13.46 1.62 -20.87
C GLY A 12 12.17 1.33 -20.07
N VAL A 13 11.00 1.77 -20.55
CA VAL A 13 9.70 1.55 -19.89
C VAL A 13 8.88 0.55 -20.70
N ASP A 14 8.51 -0.59 -20.09
CA ASP A 14 7.70 -1.62 -20.74
C ASP A 14 6.23 -1.57 -20.29
N ILE A 15 5.41 -0.87 -21.08
CA ILE A 15 3.96 -0.74 -20.84
C ILE A 15 3.28 -2.13 -20.80
N THR A 16 3.75 -3.11 -21.58
CA THR A 16 3.17 -4.46 -21.62
C THR A 16 3.45 -5.20 -20.32
N ALA A 17 4.65 -5.05 -19.77
CA ALA A 17 5.00 -5.58 -18.45
C ALA A 17 4.11 -4.96 -17.36
N GLY A 18 3.85 -3.64 -17.42
CA GLY A 18 2.92 -2.97 -16.53
C GLY A 18 1.52 -3.57 -16.55
N TYR A 19 0.93 -3.79 -17.71
CA TYR A 19 -0.38 -4.44 -17.82
C TYR A 19 -0.37 -5.88 -17.28
N THR A 20 0.70 -6.63 -17.51
CA THR A 20 0.84 -8.00 -17.02
C THR A 20 0.93 -8.02 -15.49
N ALA A 21 1.73 -7.13 -14.90
CA ALA A 21 1.84 -6.99 -13.45
C ALA A 21 0.46 -6.70 -12.83
N VAL A 22 -0.30 -5.74 -13.38
CA VAL A 22 -1.66 -5.42 -12.90
C VAL A 22 -2.59 -6.64 -12.95
N GLU A 23 -2.56 -7.44 -14.01
CA GLU A 23 -3.40 -8.65 -14.08
C GLU A 23 -3.03 -9.67 -13.00
N LEU A 24 -1.73 -9.87 -12.74
CA LEU A 24 -1.25 -10.78 -11.69
C LEU A 24 -1.63 -10.32 -10.28
N MET A 25 -1.69 -9.00 -10.04
CA MET A 25 -2.01 -8.43 -8.73
C MET A 25 -3.50 -8.55 -8.35
N LYS A 26 -4.42 -8.59 -9.31
CA LYS A 26 -5.88 -8.47 -9.09
C LYS A 26 -6.42 -9.44 -8.03
N ALA A 27 -6.01 -10.70 -8.07
CA ALA A 27 -6.46 -11.71 -7.11
C ALA A 27 -6.01 -11.42 -5.68
N HIS A 28 -4.81 -10.86 -5.50
CA HIS A 28 -4.29 -10.48 -4.19
C HIS A 28 -5.04 -9.27 -3.64
N ILE A 29 -5.24 -8.24 -4.45
CA ILE A 29 -5.93 -7.00 -4.07
C ILE A 29 -7.40 -7.27 -3.73
N ALA A 30 -8.08 -8.15 -4.46
CA ALA A 30 -9.46 -8.53 -4.19
C ALA A 30 -9.68 -9.10 -2.77
N ARG A 31 -8.64 -9.66 -2.13
CA ARG A 31 -8.69 -10.14 -0.73
C ARG A 31 -8.79 -9.03 0.29
N THR A 32 -8.41 -7.81 -0.07
CA THR A 32 -8.35 -6.65 0.84
C THR A 32 -9.66 -5.86 0.89
N VAL A 33 -10.70 -6.30 0.17
CA VAL A 33 -11.98 -5.58 0.10
C VAL A 33 -12.66 -5.55 1.47
N VAL A 34 -12.86 -4.36 1.98
CA VAL A 34 -13.54 -4.08 3.25
C VAL A 34 -14.68 -3.07 3.03
N THR A 35 -15.46 -2.80 4.09
CA THR A 35 -16.50 -1.76 4.06
C THR A 35 -15.89 -0.42 3.71
N GLY A 36 -16.44 0.26 2.71
CA GLY A 36 -15.97 1.54 2.20
C GLY A 36 -15.32 1.47 0.82
N VAL A 37 -14.87 0.31 0.38
CA VAL A 37 -14.34 0.16 -1.00
C VAL A 37 -15.48 0.39 -1.99
N CYS A 38 -15.32 1.38 -2.90
CA CYS A 38 -16.33 1.72 -3.91
C CYS A 38 -16.11 0.95 -5.21
N ASP A 39 -14.86 0.88 -5.66
CA ASP A 39 -14.48 0.27 -6.93
C ASP A 39 -13.21 -0.58 -6.82
N GLY A 40 -13.00 -1.46 -7.81
CA GLY A 40 -11.73 -2.19 -7.97
C GLY A 40 -10.61 -1.29 -8.50
N ILE A 41 -9.40 -1.85 -8.54
CA ILE A 41 -8.22 -1.19 -9.13
C ILE A 41 -8.37 -0.98 -10.63
N GLY A 42 -7.74 0.09 -11.17
CA GLY A 42 -7.67 0.40 -12.60
C GLY A 42 -8.23 1.77 -12.99
N GLY A 43 -8.75 2.54 -12.03
CA GLY A 43 -9.08 3.95 -12.17
C GLY A 43 -7.89 4.87 -11.92
N PHE A 44 -8.09 6.18 -12.07
CA PHE A 44 -7.07 7.19 -11.79
C PHE A 44 -6.86 7.44 -10.29
N GLY A 45 -7.73 6.93 -9.42
CA GLY A 45 -7.62 7.07 -7.97
C GLY A 45 -8.48 6.03 -7.27
N GLY A 46 -8.07 5.67 -6.06
CA GLY A 46 -8.86 4.81 -5.18
C GLY A 46 -10.02 5.57 -4.55
N MET A 47 -11.24 5.11 -4.76
CA MET A 47 -12.43 5.68 -4.13
C MET A 47 -12.83 4.90 -2.89
N PHE A 48 -13.11 5.62 -1.81
CA PHE A 48 -13.44 5.01 -0.53
C PHE A 48 -14.57 5.76 0.18
N ASP A 49 -15.67 5.06 0.51
CA ASP A 49 -16.84 5.61 1.18
C ASP A 49 -16.63 5.68 2.71
N MET A 50 -16.19 6.83 3.17
CA MET A 50 -16.02 7.11 4.59
C MET A 50 -17.33 7.12 5.35
N GLY A 51 -18.45 7.48 4.72
CA GLY A 51 -19.77 7.47 5.33
C GLY A 51 -20.21 6.07 5.74
N ALA A 52 -19.95 5.07 4.88
CA ALA A 52 -20.21 3.66 5.20
C ALA A 52 -19.37 3.19 6.40
N VAL A 53 -18.09 3.59 6.48
CA VAL A 53 -17.20 3.26 7.59
C VAL A 53 -17.67 3.92 8.89
N MET A 54 -17.99 5.22 8.84
CA MET A 54 -18.50 5.96 10.00
C MET A 54 -19.76 5.30 10.56
N LYS A 55 -20.71 4.94 9.69
CA LYS A 55 -21.94 4.25 10.08
C LYS A 55 -21.65 2.89 10.73
N LYS A 56 -20.74 2.10 10.14
CA LYS A 56 -20.37 0.77 10.66
C LYS A 56 -19.79 0.82 12.06
N TYR A 57 -18.94 1.81 12.33
CA TYR A 57 -18.18 1.90 13.59
C TYR A 57 -18.71 2.94 14.57
N GLY A 58 -19.85 3.59 14.26
CA GLY A 58 -20.50 4.57 15.14
C GLY A 58 -19.66 5.84 15.35
N ILE A 59 -18.93 6.28 14.32
CA ILE A 59 -18.09 7.47 14.36
C ILE A 59 -18.98 8.69 14.05
N THR A 60 -19.04 9.65 14.98
CA THR A 60 -19.88 10.84 14.87
C THR A 60 -19.09 12.14 14.72
N ASP A 61 -17.86 12.19 15.23
CA ASP A 61 -16.93 13.31 15.08
C ASP A 61 -15.61 12.79 14.51
N PRO A 62 -15.50 12.61 13.16
CA PRO A 62 -14.39 11.91 12.53
C PRO A 62 -13.11 12.73 12.52
N ILE A 63 -12.00 12.08 12.86
CA ILE A 63 -10.64 12.55 12.66
C ILE A 63 -9.96 11.55 11.70
N LEU A 64 -9.38 12.07 10.62
CA LEU A 64 -8.49 11.29 9.75
C LEU A 64 -7.06 11.34 10.27
N VAL A 65 -6.40 10.20 10.28
CA VAL A 65 -4.99 10.04 10.61
C VAL A 65 -4.31 9.40 9.41
N SER A 66 -3.17 9.92 9.00
CA SER A 66 -2.41 9.37 7.88
C SER A 66 -0.96 9.14 8.29
N GLY A 67 -0.37 8.09 7.76
CA GLY A 67 1.03 7.75 7.90
C GLY A 67 1.62 7.32 6.56
N THR A 68 2.88 7.67 6.34
CA THR A 68 3.65 7.22 5.17
C THR A 68 5.04 6.81 5.65
N ASP A 69 5.53 5.69 5.13
CA ASP A 69 6.86 5.19 5.43
C ASP A 69 7.40 4.36 4.26
N GLY A 70 8.72 4.22 4.19
CA GLY A 70 9.42 3.35 3.24
C GLY A 70 10.08 2.17 3.95
N VAL A 71 10.16 1.02 3.28
CA VAL A 71 10.82 -0.17 3.84
C VAL A 71 12.30 0.09 4.16
N GLY A 72 12.94 0.95 3.36
CA GLY A 72 14.33 1.34 3.54
C GLY A 72 15.28 0.15 3.38
N THR A 73 16.36 0.12 4.20
CA THR A 73 17.42 -0.89 4.05
C THR A 73 16.97 -2.34 4.24
N LYS A 74 15.80 -2.59 4.84
CA LYS A 74 15.25 -3.95 4.99
C LYS A 74 14.94 -4.61 3.65
N VAL A 75 14.74 -3.82 2.57
CA VAL A 75 14.55 -4.35 1.22
C VAL A 75 15.75 -5.18 0.74
N GLN A 76 16.95 -4.94 1.29
CA GLN A 76 18.15 -5.75 1.00
C GLN A 76 17.98 -7.23 1.36
N LEU A 77 17.16 -7.55 2.36
CA LEU A 77 16.87 -8.95 2.69
C LEU A 77 16.08 -9.63 1.58
N ALA A 78 15.15 -8.92 0.94
CA ALA A 78 14.42 -9.46 -0.21
C ALA A 78 15.34 -9.72 -1.40
N PHE A 79 16.33 -8.86 -1.65
CA PHE A 79 17.32 -9.07 -2.70
C PHE A 79 18.24 -10.26 -2.40
N LEU A 80 18.77 -10.36 -1.18
CA LEU A 80 19.68 -11.42 -0.76
C LEU A 80 19.04 -12.81 -0.77
N THR A 81 17.74 -12.89 -0.49
CA THR A 81 17.00 -14.16 -0.39
C THR A 81 16.18 -14.48 -1.63
N ASP A 82 16.12 -13.55 -2.58
CA ASP A 82 15.21 -13.58 -3.75
C ASP A 82 13.74 -13.88 -3.34
N LYS A 83 13.32 -13.31 -2.18
CA LYS A 83 11.98 -13.49 -1.62
C LYS A 83 11.31 -12.12 -1.46
N HIS A 84 10.33 -11.85 -2.32
CA HIS A 84 9.71 -10.54 -2.48
C HIS A 84 8.27 -10.44 -1.92
N ASP A 85 7.65 -11.56 -1.54
CA ASP A 85 6.25 -11.66 -1.09
C ASP A 85 6.04 -11.33 0.41
N THR A 86 7.10 -10.98 1.14
CA THR A 86 7.02 -10.66 2.58
C THR A 86 7.35 -9.20 2.90
N VAL A 87 8.15 -8.54 2.07
CA VAL A 87 8.56 -7.14 2.29
C VAL A 87 7.37 -6.17 2.27
N GLY A 88 6.31 -6.51 1.53
CA GLY A 88 5.06 -5.74 1.50
C GLY A 88 4.32 -5.75 2.83
N ILE A 89 4.36 -6.85 3.59
CA ILE A 89 3.78 -6.93 4.93
C ILE A 89 4.46 -5.92 5.86
N ASP A 90 5.78 -5.84 5.78
CA ASP A 90 6.58 -4.89 6.57
C ASP A 90 6.23 -3.43 6.21
N CYS A 91 6.10 -3.13 4.92
CA CYS A 91 5.69 -1.81 4.43
C CYS A 91 4.35 -1.37 5.02
N VAL A 92 3.34 -2.25 4.98
CA VAL A 92 2.02 -1.97 5.54
C VAL A 92 2.11 -1.78 7.05
N ALA A 93 2.81 -2.66 7.75
CA ALA A 93 2.94 -2.62 9.20
C ALA A 93 3.54 -1.29 9.69
N MET A 94 4.57 -0.77 9.02
CA MET A 94 5.19 0.49 9.38
C MET A 94 4.21 1.65 9.32
N CYS A 95 3.43 1.75 8.24
CA CYS A 95 2.45 2.83 8.07
C CYS A 95 1.25 2.70 9.02
N VAL A 96 0.70 1.48 9.20
CA VAL A 96 -0.52 1.30 10.01
C VAL A 96 -0.26 1.36 11.51
N ASN A 97 0.97 1.02 11.97
CA ASN A 97 1.32 1.14 13.37
C ASN A 97 1.29 2.60 13.85
N ASP A 98 1.72 3.55 13.02
CA ASP A 98 1.62 4.98 13.34
C ASP A 98 0.17 5.43 13.50
N ILE A 99 -0.73 4.92 12.65
CA ILE A 99 -2.17 5.19 12.74
C ILE A 99 -2.75 4.62 14.03
N ILE A 100 -2.42 3.38 14.37
CA ILE A 100 -2.91 2.69 15.57
C ILE A 100 -2.41 3.41 16.84
N CYS A 101 -1.15 3.86 16.87
CA CYS A 101 -0.59 4.63 17.98
C CYS A 101 -1.35 5.94 18.24
N CYS A 102 -2.02 6.50 17.23
CA CYS A 102 -2.91 7.66 17.40
C CYS A 102 -4.32 7.30 17.88
N GLY A 103 -4.66 6.01 18.03
CA GLY A 103 -5.99 5.53 18.39
C GLY A 103 -6.96 5.44 17.20
N ALA A 104 -6.45 5.51 15.98
CA ALA A 104 -7.26 5.40 14.76
C ALA A 104 -7.25 3.97 14.21
N ARG A 105 -8.32 3.61 13.50
CA ARG A 105 -8.44 2.36 12.73
C ARG A 105 -7.94 2.60 11.32
N PRO A 106 -6.99 1.82 10.80
CA PRO A 106 -6.65 1.83 9.38
C PRO A 106 -7.89 1.56 8.52
N VAL A 107 -8.03 2.24 7.39
CA VAL A 107 -9.17 2.04 6.48
C VAL A 107 -8.74 1.75 5.05
N PHE A 108 -7.73 2.45 4.53
CA PHE A 108 -7.16 2.13 3.22
C PHE A 108 -5.66 2.42 3.14
N PHE A 109 -5.03 1.79 2.16
CA PHE A 109 -3.61 1.82 1.88
C PHE A 109 -3.35 2.08 0.40
N LEU A 110 -2.26 2.75 0.11
CA LEU A 110 -1.67 2.94 -1.22
C LEU A 110 -0.20 2.57 -1.14
N ASP A 111 0.30 1.82 -2.11
CA ASP A 111 1.73 1.55 -2.25
C ASP A 111 2.38 2.40 -3.35
N TYR A 112 3.69 2.59 -3.24
CA TYR A 112 4.53 3.13 -4.29
C TYR A 112 5.75 2.24 -4.47
N ILE A 113 5.90 1.66 -5.66
CA ILE A 113 7.03 0.83 -6.03
C ILE A 113 7.85 1.57 -7.09
N ALA A 114 9.05 2.03 -6.70
CA ALA A 114 10.06 2.50 -7.65
C ALA A 114 10.94 1.32 -8.04
N CYS A 115 11.13 1.04 -9.32
CA CYS A 115 11.98 -0.08 -9.76
C CYS A 115 12.86 0.31 -10.94
N GLY A 116 14.03 -0.30 -11.05
CA GLY A 116 14.90 -0.10 -12.21
C GLY A 116 14.33 -0.72 -13.49
N LYS A 117 13.61 -1.84 -13.33
CA LYS A 117 12.88 -2.53 -14.40
C LYS A 117 11.63 -3.21 -13.85
N ASN A 118 10.52 -3.06 -14.54
CA ASN A 118 9.30 -3.78 -14.21
C ASN A 118 9.40 -5.26 -14.65
N VAL A 119 9.54 -6.14 -13.65
CA VAL A 119 9.43 -7.60 -13.82
C VAL A 119 8.08 -8.02 -13.22
N PRO A 120 7.08 -8.36 -14.04
CA PRO A 120 5.70 -8.52 -13.60
C PRO A 120 5.50 -9.46 -12.42
N GLU A 121 6.20 -10.59 -12.41
CA GLU A 121 6.11 -11.61 -11.36
C GLU A 121 6.69 -11.09 -10.03
N LYS A 122 7.80 -10.33 -10.10
CA LYS A 122 8.42 -9.72 -8.91
C LYS A 122 7.52 -8.63 -8.33
N ILE A 123 6.98 -7.75 -9.18
CA ILE A 123 6.03 -6.70 -8.75
C ILE A 123 4.78 -7.33 -8.14
N ALA A 124 4.22 -8.37 -8.77
CA ALA A 124 3.07 -9.08 -8.23
C ALA A 124 3.37 -9.73 -6.87
N ALA A 125 4.57 -10.29 -6.66
CA ALA A 125 4.98 -10.84 -5.38
C ALA A 125 5.07 -9.76 -4.28
N ILE A 126 5.64 -8.58 -4.60
CA ILE A 126 5.68 -7.45 -3.68
C ILE A 126 4.26 -7.04 -3.26
N VAL A 127 3.37 -6.85 -4.25
CA VAL A 127 1.97 -6.46 -4.00
C VAL A 127 1.19 -7.57 -3.28
N ALA A 128 1.51 -8.85 -3.49
CA ALA A 128 0.94 -9.94 -2.69
C ALA A 128 1.26 -9.78 -1.19
N GLY A 129 2.49 -9.38 -0.86
CA GLY A 129 2.90 -9.04 0.51
C GLY A 129 2.16 -7.81 1.05
N VAL A 130 2.02 -6.75 0.25
CA VAL A 130 1.23 -5.56 0.62
C VAL A 130 -0.22 -5.95 0.89
N ALA A 131 -0.84 -6.72 0.00
CA ALA A 131 -2.21 -7.19 0.19
C ALA A 131 -2.37 -8.04 1.45
N GLU A 132 -1.40 -8.90 1.76
CA GLU A 132 -1.41 -9.68 3.00
C GLU A 132 -1.35 -8.78 4.24
N GLY A 133 -0.47 -7.78 4.26
CA GLY A 133 -0.40 -6.79 5.33
C GLY A 133 -1.73 -6.01 5.48
N CYS A 134 -2.37 -5.65 4.37
CA CYS A 134 -3.68 -5.00 4.36
C CYS A 134 -4.78 -5.91 4.94
N VAL A 135 -4.78 -7.21 4.60
CA VAL A 135 -5.71 -8.19 5.18
C VAL A 135 -5.53 -8.29 6.69
N GLN A 136 -4.28 -8.40 7.15
CA GLN A 136 -3.97 -8.50 8.60
C GLN A 136 -4.36 -7.25 9.38
N SER A 137 -4.28 -6.07 8.77
CA SER A 137 -4.65 -4.79 9.39
C SER A 137 -6.10 -4.37 9.12
N GLU A 138 -6.90 -5.23 8.47
CA GLU A 138 -8.31 -4.96 8.11
C GLU A 138 -8.49 -3.66 7.32
N CYS A 139 -7.53 -3.28 6.48
CA CYS A 139 -7.62 -2.14 5.58
C CYS A 139 -7.61 -2.56 4.11
N ALA A 140 -8.10 -1.68 3.23
CA ALA A 140 -8.18 -1.97 1.79
C ALA A 140 -6.94 -1.44 1.06
N LEU A 141 -6.37 -2.25 0.17
CA LEU A 141 -5.45 -1.74 -0.86
C LEU A 141 -6.30 -1.17 -2.00
N VAL A 142 -6.44 0.15 -2.07
CA VAL A 142 -7.36 0.83 -3.00
C VAL A 142 -6.68 1.37 -4.25
N GLY A 143 -5.36 1.29 -4.31
CA GLY A 143 -4.55 1.75 -5.43
C GLY A 143 -3.08 1.75 -5.08
N GLY A 144 -2.28 2.25 -5.99
CA GLY A 144 -0.82 2.36 -5.84
C GLY A 144 -0.19 2.82 -7.14
N GLU A 145 1.13 2.85 -7.16
CA GLU A 145 1.91 3.23 -8.33
C GLU A 145 3.13 2.31 -8.48
N THR A 146 3.43 1.92 -9.70
CA THR A 146 4.69 1.26 -10.05
C THR A 146 5.40 2.08 -11.11
N ALA A 147 6.54 2.68 -10.75
CA ALA A 147 7.32 3.55 -11.60
C ALA A 147 8.65 2.92 -11.97
N GLU A 148 8.93 2.81 -13.28
CA GLU A 148 10.24 2.41 -13.77
C GLU A 148 11.19 3.61 -13.82
N HIS A 149 12.39 3.44 -13.27
CA HIS A 149 13.45 4.45 -13.22
C HIS A 149 14.73 3.98 -13.95
N PRO A 150 14.65 3.77 -15.28
CA PRO A 150 15.81 3.29 -16.06
C PRO A 150 16.95 4.31 -15.97
N GLY A 151 18.16 3.81 -15.68
CA GLY A 151 19.35 4.65 -15.52
C GLY A 151 19.49 5.37 -14.18
N LEU A 152 18.44 5.40 -13.34
CA LEU A 152 18.50 5.91 -11.98
C LEU A 152 18.65 4.77 -10.96
N MET A 153 18.01 3.63 -11.21
CA MET A 153 18.07 2.43 -10.38
C MET A 153 18.65 1.26 -11.18
N ASP A 154 19.33 0.33 -10.50
CA ASP A 154 19.74 -0.93 -11.12
C ASP A 154 18.50 -1.72 -11.56
N PRO A 155 18.53 -2.40 -12.74
CA PRO A 155 17.39 -3.20 -13.23
C PRO A 155 16.85 -4.26 -12.26
N ASN A 156 17.66 -4.71 -11.30
CA ASN A 156 17.25 -5.71 -10.32
C ASN A 156 16.76 -5.12 -9.00
N GLU A 157 16.92 -3.82 -8.81
CA GLU A 157 16.59 -3.12 -7.59
C GLU A 157 15.19 -2.49 -7.65
N TYR A 158 14.61 -2.32 -6.48
CA TYR A 158 13.40 -1.53 -6.25
C TYR A 158 13.42 -0.90 -4.86
N ASP A 159 12.60 0.12 -4.68
CA ASP A 159 12.22 0.65 -3.37
C ASP A 159 10.70 0.54 -3.20
N LEU A 160 10.25 0.39 -1.96
CA LEU A 160 8.85 0.21 -1.61
C LEU A 160 8.48 1.14 -0.47
N ALA A 161 7.49 1.97 -0.71
CA ALA A 161 6.90 2.84 0.28
C ALA A 161 5.38 2.68 0.32
N GLY A 162 4.77 3.10 1.42
CA GLY A 162 3.35 3.04 1.61
C GLY A 162 2.77 4.33 2.17
N PHE A 163 1.47 4.49 1.95
CA PHE A 163 0.66 5.54 2.53
C PHE A 163 -0.64 4.93 3.04
N ALA A 164 -0.88 5.09 4.33
CA ALA A 164 -2.08 4.60 4.99
C ALA A 164 -2.95 5.74 5.50
N VAL A 165 -4.25 5.56 5.44
CA VAL A 165 -5.23 6.44 6.07
C VAL A 165 -6.04 5.63 7.07
N GLY A 166 -6.25 6.22 8.24
CA GLY A 166 -7.13 5.71 9.28
C GLY A 166 -8.16 6.74 9.72
N ILE A 167 -9.14 6.28 10.47
CA ILE A 167 -10.20 7.11 11.03
C ILE A 167 -10.39 6.79 12.51
N ALA A 168 -10.66 7.81 13.30
CA ALA A 168 -11.13 7.68 14.68
C ALA A 168 -12.29 8.63 14.95
N ASP A 169 -13.10 8.32 15.95
CA ASP A 169 -13.91 9.35 16.60
C ASP A 169 -12.98 10.23 17.45
N ARG A 170 -13.20 11.54 17.47
CA ARG A 170 -12.37 12.49 18.24
C ARG A 170 -12.18 12.07 19.69
N SER A 171 -13.20 11.47 20.28
CA SER A 171 -13.17 11.00 21.67
C SER A 171 -12.21 9.83 21.90
N ARG A 172 -11.73 9.15 20.83
CA ARG A 172 -10.83 7.98 20.88
C ARG A 172 -9.39 8.30 20.53
N ILE A 173 -9.10 9.54 20.13
CA ILE A 173 -7.72 9.94 19.84
C ILE A 173 -6.88 9.81 21.11
N VAL A 174 -5.72 9.17 20.99
CA VAL A 174 -4.78 8.98 22.09
C VAL A 174 -4.20 10.34 22.52
N ASP A 175 -4.46 10.71 23.75
CA ASP A 175 -3.87 11.88 24.39
C ASP A 175 -2.66 11.43 25.23
N LYS A 176 -1.46 11.64 24.67
CA LYS A 176 -0.20 11.28 25.34
C LYS A 176 0.05 12.02 26.65
N SER A 177 -0.64 13.14 26.93
CA SER A 177 -0.56 13.83 28.23
C SER A 177 -1.16 12.99 29.37
N ARG A 178 -1.98 12.01 29.03
CA ARG A 178 -2.62 11.09 29.98
C ARG A 178 -1.79 9.84 30.29
N THR A 179 -0.71 9.59 29.53
CA THR A 179 0.16 8.42 29.73
C THR A 179 0.88 8.49 31.06
N ARG A 180 0.87 7.40 31.81
CA ARG A 180 1.47 7.28 33.14
C ARG A 180 2.38 6.06 33.22
N ALA A 181 3.31 6.08 34.14
CA ALA A 181 4.14 4.90 34.44
C ALA A 181 3.24 3.76 34.93
N GLY A 182 3.35 2.61 34.25
CA GLY A 182 2.55 1.41 34.52
C GLY A 182 1.37 1.20 33.55
N ASP A 183 1.10 2.12 32.62
CA ASP A 183 0.16 1.89 31.52
C ASP A 183 0.72 0.80 30.59
N VAL A 184 -0.19 -0.05 30.05
CA VAL A 184 0.14 -1.16 29.15
C VAL A 184 -0.61 -0.97 27.83
#